data_f952757ea4bdeac64c4683ed7fb435ca
#
_entry.id   f952757ea4bdeac64c4683ed7fb435ca
#
_cell.length_a   1.000
_cell.length_b   1.000
_cell.length_c   1.000
_cell.angle_alpha   90.00
_cell.angle_beta   90.00
_cell.angle_gamma   90.00
#
_symmetry.space_group_name_H-M   'P 1'
#
loop_
_entity.id
_entity.type
_entity.pdbx_description
1 polymer ?
#
loop_
_entity_poly.entity_id
_entity_poly.type
_entity_poly.pdbx_seq_one_letter_code
_entity_poly.pdbx_strand_id
1 'polypeptide(L)'
;MKKIIFNSLTVAFCLTILGSCNKDEISIEKNESTAWEIDKKIVDDDIRTRIGYDPRFDYITPTASEVVAPMLTLEGFTLADKNTRTLEVKLTKASDKDVTVSLMYDASLFSKIAGNYSGYELGDASLAEIATTQKTIAAGTTTTTFEIKVTNQSTFNKKVILPFAVKASNNEFVKTLSGKDYFVVRIYPANLTFDTANKKVIKEATLKDGKAELTNKVVNIAITSSDAVGTPISLGLERDNSLITTGTLAPENVVGTINKVDFKDKTYGTVSFTLQNIENITTEGTYVIPFKLMAYDASGIGHKVLETPILVNIQVTEKGIPDTNKVIEINSYSGPFIENSKYSFTSNYAAGHLYKIKDGTTLTGNWWIDTYLENNQTVTLWTTFETPTVINGIKITQETEGKRIEGFIAFASNDTNLASFKSQGAYTLEDVSKEVLYVKFEKPIKTKYLILTYFQNSEDQYIDIHELEFF
;
A
#
# COMPACT_ATOMS: atom_id res chain seq x y z
N MET A 1 -5.69 20.33 19.38
CA MET A 1 -5.89 21.13 20.62
C MET A 1 -5.78 20.32 21.93
N LYS A 2 -6.21 19.07 22.03
CA LYS A 2 -6.12 18.29 23.31
C LYS A 2 -4.68 17.91 23.76
N LYS A 3 -3.71 17.72 22.84
CA LYS A 3 -2.33 17.38 23.20
C LYS A 3 -1.49 18.53 23.78
N ILE A 4 -1.81 19.75 23.41
CA ILE A 4 -1.09 20.96 23.89
C ILE A 4 -1.47 21.29 25.33
N ILE A 5 -2.72 21.04 25.71
CA ILE A 5 -3.23 21.34 27.07
C ILE A 5 -2.62 20.35 28.09
N PHE A 6 -2.38 19.11 27.71
CA PHE A 6 -1.80 18.10 28.61
C PHE A 6 -0.32 18.40 28.94
N ASN A 7 0.45 18.84 27.95
CA ASN A 7 1.86 19.23 28.17
C ASN A 7 2.00 20.50 29.01
N SER A 8 1.05 21.44 28.87
CA SER A 8 1.07 22.67 29.67
C SER A 8 0.71 22.41 31.16
N LEU A 9 -0.17 21.44 31.41
CA LEU A 9 -0.54 21.09 32.79
C LEU A 9 0.58 20.34 33.51
N THR A 10 1.32 19.48 32.79
CA THR A 10 2.47 18.73 33.36
C THR A 10 3.61 19.65 33.72
N VAL A 11 3.90 20.66 32.89
CA VAL A 11 4.93 21.67 33.16
C VAL A 11 4.53 22.57 34.32
N ALA A 12 3.24 22.98 34.42
CA ALA A 12 2.75 23.77 35.52
C ALA A 12 2.80 23.00 36.85
N PHE A 13 2.53 21.67 36.84
CA PHE A 13 2.57 20.84 38.04
C PHE A 13 4.03 20.62 38.54
N CYS A 14 4.99 20.46 37.61
CA CYS A 14 6.41 20.40 37.98
C CYS A 14 6.95 21.72 38.54
N LEU A 15 6.46 22.87 38.04
CA LEU A 15 6.87 24.19 38.53
C LEU A 15 6.28 24.53 39.91
N THR A 16 5.10 24.01 40.26
CA THR A 16 4.49 24.22 41.59
C THR A 16 5.12 23.37 42.69
N ILE A 17 5.70 22.20 42.34
CA ILE A 17 6.42 21.37 43.30
C ILE A 17 7.81 21.98 43.63
N LEU A 18 8.44 22.70 42.69
CA LEU A 18 9.69 23.40 42.90
C LEU A 18 9.57 24.72 43.67
N GLY A 19 8.36 25.23 43.82
CA GLY A 19 8.07 26.48 44.55
C GLY A 19 7.79 26.33 46.04
N SER A 20 7.77 25.09 46.57
CA SER A 20 7.45 24.79 47.98
C SER A 20 8.69 24.53 48.85
N CYS A 21 9.89 24.84 48.39
CA CYS A 21 11.04 24.90 49.27
C CYS A 21 11.08 26.27 49.96
N ASN A 22 10.73 26.27 51.21
CA ASN A 22 10.85 27.42 52.11
C ASN A 22 12.24 28.02 51.96
N LYS A 23 12.28 29.32 51.63
CA LYS A 23 13.51 30.11 51.48
C LYS A 23 14.14 30.54 52.80
N ASP A 24 13.74 29.91 53.87
CA ASP A 24 14.21 30.32 55.20
C ASP A 24 15.33 29.40 55.65
N GLU A 25 16.51 29.98 55.67
CA GLU A 25 17.67 29.63 56.47
C GLU A 25 18.49 28.40 56.06
N ILE A 26 19.16 28.47 54.91
CA ILE A 26 20.51 27.89 54.87
C ILE A 26 21.47 29.02 54.52
N SER A 27 22.07 29.63 55.57
CA SER A 27 23.21 30.47 55.38
C SER A 27 24.43 29.57 55.04
N ILE A 28 24.65 29.37 53.75
CA ILE A 28 25.80 28.63 53.27
C ILE A 28 26.98 29.60 53.29
N GLU A 29 27.70 29.64 54.41
CA GLU A 29 29.06 30.21 54.41
C GLU A 29 29.95 29.38 53.50
N LYS A 30 30.29 29.96 52.34
CA LYS A 30 31.43 29.66 51.47
C LYS A 30 32.01 28.24 51.48
N ASN A 31 31.26 27.29 50.97
CA ASN A 31 31.78 26.15 50.26
C ASN A 31 30.69 25.58 49.34
N GLU A 32 30.25 26.38 48.37
CA GLU A 32 29.14 26.08 47.47
C GLU A 32 29.33 24.77 46.69
N SER A 33 30.58 24.37 46.43
CA SER A 33 30.87 23.13 45.72
C SER A 33 30.57 21.87 46.55
N THR A 34 30.87 21.90 47.85
CA THR A 34 30.76 20.72 48.73
C THR A 34 29.29 20.43 49.11
N ALA A 35 28.52 21.48 49.39
CA ALA A 35 27.10 21.32 49.72
C ALA A 35 26.29 20.80 48.51
N TRP A 36 26.54 21.37 47.32
CA TRP A 36 25.93 20.91 46.09
C TRP A 36 26.31 19.46 45.73
N GLU A 37 27.57 19.08 45.91
CA GLU A 37 28.00 17.70 45.65
C GLU A 37 27.37 16.70 46.63
N ILE A 38 27.22 17.10 47.91
CA ILE A 38 26.55 16.26 48.93
C ILE A 38 25.07 16.11 48.59
N ASP A 39 24.37 17.20 48.29
CA ASP A 39 22.93 17.15 47.94
C ASP A 39 22.67 16.36 46.67
N LYS A 40 23.48 16.58 45.64
CA LYS A 40 23.45 15.81 44.43
C LYS A 40 23.68 14.33 44.69
N LYS A 41 24.66 14.00 45.52
CA LYS A 41 24.91 12.61 45.88
C LYS A 41 23.77 11.98 46.64
N ILE A 42 23.12 12.70 47.57
CA ILE A 42 21.94 12.21 48.32
C ILE A 42 20.77 11.95 47.37
N VAL A 43 20.49 12.91 46.47
CA VAL A 43 19.41 12.75 45.45
C VAL A 43 19.72 11.60 44.49
N ASP A 44 20.98 11.52 44.03
CA ASP A 44 21.40 10.43 43.15
C ASP A 44 21.33 9.06 43.87
N ASP A 45 21.68 8.97 45.14
CA ASP A 45 21.61 7.73 45.92
C ASP A 45 20.15 7.33 46.22
N ASP A 46 19.23 8.27 46.46
CA ASP A 46 17.81 8.00 46.63
C ASP A 46 17.19 7.52 45.32
N ILE A 47 17.48 8.18 44.20
CA ILE A 47 17.06 7.74 42.87
C ILE A 47 17.58 6.34 42.56
N ARG A 48 18.87 6.08 42.80
CA ARG A 48 19.49 4.77 42.60
C ARG A 48 18.84 3.69 43.43
N THR A 49 18.52 3.98 44.69
CA THR A 49 17.85 3.04 45.59
C THR A 49 16.46 2.70 45.07
N ARG A 50 15.68 3.71 44.62
CA ARG A 50 14.32 3.53 44.12
C ARG A 50 14.26 2.79 42.81
N ILE A 51 15.19 3.03 41.89
CA ILE A 51 15.21 2.37 40.56
C ILE A 51 16.16 1.16 40.51
N GLY A 52 16.82 0.82 41.61
CA GLY A 52 17.78 -0.31 41.69
C GLY A 52 19.01 -0.14 40.80
N TYR A 53 19.37 1.11 40.44
CA TYR A 53 20.51 1.42 39.58
C TYR A 53 21.65 2.07 40.40
N ASP A 54 22.82 1.50 40.33
CA ASP A 54 24.05 2.05 40.89
C ASP A 54 25.13 2.19 39.79
N PRO A 55 25.57 3.41 39.44
CA PRO A 55 26.49 3.64 38.31
C PRO A 55 27.91 3.07 38.55
N ARG A 56 28.18 2.52 39.72
CA ARG A 56 29.42 1.77 39.98
C ARG A 56 29.41 0.38 39.36
N PHE A 57 28.23 -0.10 38.93
CA PHE A 57 28.04 -1.41 38.32
C PHE A 57 27.55 -1.28 36.89
N ASP A 58 27.97 -2.19 36.06
CA ASP A 58 27.36 -2.47 34.77
C ASP A 58 26.22 -3.44 34.99
N TYR A 59 25.19 -3.32 34.15
CA TYR A 59 23.98 -4.13 34.29
C TYR A 59 23.74 -4.99 33.06
N ILE A 60 23.37 -6.25 33.28
CA ILE A 60 22.80 -7.09 32.23
C ILE A 60 21.29 -7.00 32.28
N THR A 61 20.69 -6.93 31.11
CA THR A 61 19.23 -6.97 30.93
C THR A 61 18.89 -7.77 29.68
N PRO A 62 17.81 -8.56 29.70
CA PRO A 62 17.24 -9.07 28.45
C PRO A 62 16.72 -7.89 27.61
N THR A 63 16.91 -7.93 26.31
CA THR A 63 16.43 -6.88 25.39
C THR A 63 14.92 -6.93 25.20
N ALA A 64 14.31 -8.09 25.51
CA ALA A 64 12.86 -8.28 25.56
C ALA A 64 12.44 -8.88 26.89
N SER A 65 11.39 -8.35 27.50
CA SER A 65 10.77 -8.92 28.70
C SER A 65 9.95 -10.17 28.43
N GLU A 66 9.64 -10.43 27.17
CA GLU A 66 8.81 -11.55 26.71
C GLU A 66 9.34 -12.15 25.40
N VAL A 67 9.36 -13.47 25.33
CA VAL A 67 9.57 -14.25 24.13
C VAL A 67 8.28 -14.99 23.79
N VAL A 68 7.65 -14.65 22.68
CA VAL A 68 6.38 -15.23 22.27
C VAL A 68 6.65 -16.47 21.39
N ALA A 69 6.06 -17.59 21.78
CA ALA A 69 6.22 -18.88 21.09
C ALA A 69 4.86 -19.60 20.98
N PRO A 70 4.03 -19.27 19.97
CA PRO A 70 2.76 -19.94 19.79
C PRO A 70 2.93 -21.42 19.43
N MET A 71 2.08 -22.28 19.96
CA MET A 71 1.92 -23.68 19.51
C MET A 71 1.01 -23.67 18.29
N LEU A 72 1.61 -23.75 17.13
CA LEU A 72 0.90 -23.60 15.86
C LEU A 72 0.21 -24.88 15.43
N THR A 73 -1.01 -24.75 14.93
CA THR A 73 -1.77 -25.79 14.24
C THR A 73 -2.16 -25.32 12.85
N LEU A 74 -2.24 -26.25 11.90
CA LEU A 74 -2.77 -26.05 10.57
C LEU A 74 -3.55 -27.30 10.18
N GLU A 75 -4.81 -27.11 9.78
CA GLU A 75 -5.67 -28.24 9.39
C GLU A 75 -5.05 -29.03 8.24
N GLY A 76 -5.05 -30.34 8.38
CA GLY A 76 -4.46 -31.26 7.41
C GLY A 76 -2.93 -31.40 7.48
N PHE A 77 -2.26 -30.71 8.42
CA PHE A 77 -0.81 -30.75 8.56
C PHE A 77 -0.38 -31.20 9.96
N THR A 78 0.69 -31.96 10.01
CA THR A 78 1.48 -32.17 11.23
C THR A 78 2.65 -31.19 11.17
N LEU A 79 2.57 -30.12 11.98
CA LEU A 79 3.62 -29.10 12.00
C LEU A 79 4.82 -29.63 12.78
N ALA A 80 6.00 -29.48 12.20
CA ALA A 80 7.25 -29.93 12.80
C ALA A 80 7.65 -29.09 14.02
N ASP A 81 8.38 -29.75 14.87
CA ASP A 81 8.48 -29.64 16.29
C ASP A 81 9.22 -28.43 16.86
N LYS A 82 9.78 -27.51 16.08
CA LYS A 82 10.68 -26.54 16.70
C LYS A 82 10.35 -25.11 16.33
N ASN A 83 9.59 -24.50 17.21
CA ASN A 83 9.45 -23.05 17.28
C ASN A 83 10.69 -22.50 17.99
N THR A 84 11.73 -22.14 17.24
CA THR A 84 12.97 -21.55 17.76
C THR A 84 12.84 -20.03 17.81
N ARG A 85 13.13 -19.45 18.96
CA ARG A 85 13.16 -18.01 19.21
C ARG A 85 14.52 -17.61 19.72
N THR A 86 14.89 -16.37 19.56
CA THR A 86 16.13 -15.80 20.07
C THR A 86 15.84 -14.77 21.15
N LEU A 87 16.66 -14.76 22.20
CA LEU A 87 16.71 -13.74 23.22
C LEU A 87 18.09 -13.14 23.25
N GLU A 88 18.21 -11.87 23.00
CA GLU A 88 19.45 -11.12 23.23
C GLU A 88 19.49 -10.63 24.68
N VAL A 89 20.62 -10.78 25.33
CA VAL A 89 20.94 -10.17 26.63
C VAL A 89 22.04 -9.15 26.42
N LYS A 90 21.81 -7.95 26.93
CA LYS A 90 22.69 -6.81 26.73
C LYS A 90 23.30 -6.32 28.05
N LEU A 91 24.59 -5.98 27.98
CA LEU A 91 25.32 -5.27 29.02
C LEU A 91 25.21 -3.75 28.78
N THR A 92 25.03 -2.97 29.82
CA THR A 92 24.87 -1.50 29.70
C THR A 92 26.11 -0.82 29.12
N LYS A 93 27.31 -1.38 29.39
CA LYS A 93 28.61 -0.89 28.91
C LYS A 93 29.50 -2.09 28.67
N ALA A 94 30.40 -2.01 27.68
CA ALA A 94 31.40 -3.03 27.45
C ALA A 94 32.31 -3.16 28.66
N SER A 95 32.49 -4.40 29.16
CA SER A 95 33.38 -4.73 30.26
C SER A 95 34.76 -5.07 29.71
N ASP A 96 35.81 -4.81 30.50
CA ASP A 96 37.21 -5.22 30.24
C ASP A 96 37.45 -6.70 30.54
N LYS A 97 36.48 -7.36 31.18
CA LYS A 97 36.51 -8.80 31.50
C LYS A 97 35.28 -9.50 30.94
N ASP A 98 35.44 -10.78 30.70
CA ASP A 98 34.33 -11.66 30.30
C ASP A 98 33.23 -11.66 31.38
N VAL A 99 31.99 -11.64 30.92
CA VAL A 99 30.77 -11.74 31.76
C VAL A 99 30.03 -12.98 31.41
N THR A 100 29.89 -13.90 32.34
CA THR A 100 29.04 -15.10 32.16
C THR A 100 27.59 -14.74 32.46
N VAL A 101 26.72 -14.94 31.51
CA VAL A 101 25.27 -14.80 31.63
C VAL A 101 24.63 -16.17 31.71
N SER A 102 23.76 -16.37 32.69
CA SER A 102 22.98 -17.62 32.83
C SER A 102 21.48 -17.33 32.82
N LEU A 103 20.74 -18.20 32.15
CA LEU A 103 19.29 -18.24 32.14
C LEU A 103 18.81 -19.46 32.92
N MET A 104 17.87 -19.26 33.83
CA MET A 104 17.38 -20.34 34.68
C MET A 104 15.86 -20.21 34.86
N TYR A 105 15.12 -21.29 34.56
CA TYR A 105 13.70 -21.33 34.88
C TYR A 105 13.49 -21.12 36.39
N ASP A 106 12.59 -20.21 36.73
CA ASP A 106 12.28 -19.86 38.09
C ASP A 106 10.76 -19.68 38.30
N ALA A 107 10.11 -20.76 38.72
CA ALA A 107 8.68 -20.79 38.98
C ALA A 107 8.22 -19.79 40.06
N SER A 108 9.13 -19.38 40.98
CA SER A 108 8.79 -18.45 42.05
C SER A 108 8.46 -17.02 41.55
N LEU A 109 8.97 -16.68 40.37
CA LEU A 109 8.67 -15.39 39.71
C LEU A 109 7.20 -15.29 39.29
N PHE A 110 6.51 -16.42 39.07
CA PHE A 110 5.13 -16.42 38.58
C PHE A 110 4.18 -15.59 39.47
N SER A 111 4.29 -15.72 40.79
CA SER A 111 3.44 -14.96 41.73
C SER A 111 3.60 -13.45 41.59
N LYS A 112 4.77 -12.97 41.17
CA LYS A 112 5.09 -11.55 40.98
C LYS A 112 4.57 -10.99 39.66
N ILE A 113 4.46 -11.85 38.63
CA ILE A 113 4.18 -11.43 37.25
C ILE A 113 2.79 -11.83 36.77
N ALA A 114 2.10 -12.75 37.45
CA ALA A 114 0.81 -13.30 37.02
C ALA A 114 -0.24 -12.23 36.71
N GLY A 115 -0.21 -11.11 37.43
CA GLY A 115 -1.13 -9.98 37.19
C GLY A 115 -1.01 -9.37 35.80
N ASN A 116 0.15 -9.50 35.13
CA ASN A 116 0.39 -9.00 33.77
C ASN A 116 -0.05 -10.01 32.70
N TYR A 117 -0.38 -11.26 33.09
CA TYR A 117 -0.67 -12.35 32.17
C TYR A 117 -2.02 -13.01 32.51
N SER A 118 -3.10 -12.22 32.49
CA SER A 118 -4.44 -12.71 32.77
C SER A 118 -4.81 -13.87 31.82
N GLY A 119 -5.29 -14.97 32.39
CA GLY A 119 -5.68 -16.16 31.65
C GLY A 119 -4.53 -17.10 31.25
N TYR A 120 -3.31 -16.83 31.72
CA TYR A 120 -2.17 -17.73 31.59
C TYR A 120 -1.90 -18.42 32.93
N GLU A 121 -1.46 -19.69 32.86
CA GLU A 121 -0.99 -20.46 34.02
C GLU A 121 0.54 -20.63 33.96
N LEU A 122 1.13 -21.05 35.07
CA LEU A 122 2.55 -21.43 35.10
C LEU A 122 2.78 -22.69 34.27
N GLY A 123 3.66 -22.60 33.28
CA GLY A 123 4.01 -23.72 32.42
C GLY A 123 5.14 -24.57 33.01
N ASP A 124 5.19 -25.85 32.58
CA ASP A 124 6.28 -26.75 32.92
C ASP A 124 7.55 -26.36 32.14
N ALA A 125 8.70 -26.43 32.83
CA ALA A 125 10.01 -26.09 32.24
C ALA A 125 10.35 -26.90 30.98
N SER A 126 9.82 -28.12 30.85
CA SER A 126 10.05 -28.99 29.69
C SER A 126 9.44 -28.48 28.39
N LEU A 127 8.55 -27.51 28.44
CA LEU A 127 7.94 -26.91 27.25
C LEU A 127 8.91 -26.01 26.47
N ALA A 128 9.99 -25.53 27.13
CA ALA A 128 11.00 -24.70 26.49
C ALA A 128 12.41 -25.21 26.80
N GLU A 129 13.14 -25.57 25.77
CA GLU A 129 14.54 -25.99 25.86
C GLU A 129 15.44 -24.78 25.55
N ILE A 130 16.37 -24.47 26.44
CA ILE A 130 17.48 -23.56 26.21
C ILE A 130 18.72 -24.41 25.99
N ALA A 131 19.17 -24.53 24.74
CA ALA A 131 20.27 -25.43 24.37
C ALA A 131 21.58 -25.16 25.12
N THR A 132 21.80 -23.89 25.46
CA THR A 132 22.94 -23.44 26.25
C THR A 132 22.44 -22.44 27.29
N THR A 133 22.33 -22.87 28.54
CA THR A 133 21.82 -22.03 29.64
C THR A 133 22.84 -21.00 30.15
N GLN A 134 24.09 -21.12 29.77
CA GLN A 134 25.15 -20.17 30.08
C GLN A 134 25.88 -19.73 28.82
N LYS A 135 26.10 -18.43 28.65
CA LYS A 135 26.89 -17.85 27.57
C LYS A 135 27.77 -16.71 28.10
N THR A 136 28.86 -16.45 27.42
CA THR A 136 29.79 -15.38 27.75
C THR A 136 29.56 -14.16 26.86
N ILE A 137 29.47 -12.99 27.46
CA ILE A 137 29.70 -11.71 26.78
C ILE A 137 31.21 -11.48 26.89
N ALA A 138 31.89 -11.56 25.77
CA ALA A 138 33.37 -11.40 25.75
C ALA A 138 33.78 -9.99 26.12
N ALA A 139 34.94 -9.84 26.69
CA ALA A 139 35.55 -8.54 27.00
C ALA A 139 35.51 -7.62 25.77
N GLY A 140 35.16 -6.37 25.96
CA GLY A 140 34.99 -5.39 24.89
C GLY A 140 33.68 -5.47 24.07
N THR A 141 32.82 -6.47 24.33
CA THR A 141 31.50 -6.60 23.71
C THR A 141 30.37 -6.32 24.69
N THR A 142 29.16 -6.15 24.20
CA THR A 142 27.99 -5.78 25.03
C THR A 142 26.82 -6.75 24.94
N THR A 143 26.85 -7.76 24.07
CA THR A 143 25.68 -8.63 23.85
C THR A 143 26.03 -10.10 23.75
N THR A 144 25.06 -10.94 24.10
CA THR A 144 25.03 -12.36 23.78
C THR A 144 23.61 -12.80 23.47
N THR A 145 23.44 -13.82 22.64
CA THR A 145 22.13 -14.31 22.19
C THR A 145 21.91 -15.75 22.61
N PHE A 146 20.75 -16.04 23.17
CA PHE A 146 20.30 -17.38 23.52
C PHE A 146 19.25 -17.86 22.52
N GLU A 147 19.28 -19.15 22.19
CA GLU A 147 18.21 -19.83 21.48
C GLU A 147 17.30 -20.54 22.47
N ILE A 148 16.00 -20.27 22.30
CA ILE A 148 14.92 -20.89 23.07
C ILE A 148 14.10 -21.72 22.09
N LYS A 149 14.06 -23.02 22.30
CA LYS A 149 13.30 -23.98 21.46
C LYS A 149 12.05 -24.39 22.21
N VAL A 150 10.89 -24.15 21.62
CA VAL A 150 9.61 -24.60 22.13
C VAL A 150 9.15 -25.76 21.26
N THR A 151 8.97 -26.93 21.85
CA THR A 151 8.47 -28.12 21.13
C THR A 151 6.99 -27.94 20.83
N ASN A 152 6.62 -27.94 19.57
CA ASN A 152 5.23 -27.83 19.15
C ASN A 152 4.49 -29.14 19.45
N GLN A 153 3.38 -29.05 20.16
CA GLN A 153 2.53 -30.17 20.49
C GLN A 153 1.14 -29.92 19.89
N SER A 154 0.73 -30.72 18.94
CA SER A 154 -0.56 -30.57 18.25
C SER A 154 -1.79 -30.66 19.15
N THR A 155 -1.63 -31.26 20.34
CA THR A 155 -2.69 -31.38 21.36
C THR A 155 -2.63 -30.29 22.44
N PHE A 156 -1.67 -29.37 22.34
CA PHE A 156 -1.50 -28.34 23.36
C PHE A 156 -2.63 -27.30 23.26
N ASN A 157 -3.40 -27.16 24.33
CA ASN A 157 -4.58 -26.31 24.38
C ASN A 157 -4.57 -25.28 25.52
N LYS A 158 -3.43 -25.10 26.18
CA LYS A 158 -3.27 -24.23 27.34
C LYS A 158 -2.56 -22.92 26.96
N LYS A 159 -2.80 -21.89 27.76
CA LYS A 159 -2.02 -20.65 27.75
C LYS A 159 -1.09 -20.67 28.93
N VAL A 160 0.21 -20.71 28.70
CA VAL A 160 1.20 -20.78 29.77
C VAL A 160 2.30 -19.75 29.62
N ILE A 161 2.89 -19.38 30.76
CA ILE A 161 4.12 -18.61 30.83
C ILE A 161 5.20 -19.37 31.58
N LEU A 162 6.43 -19.29 31.08
CA LEU A 162 7.60 -19.83 31.72
C LEU A 162 8.53 -18.68 32.07
N PRO A 163 8.63 -18.33 33.36
CA PRO A 163 9.54 -17.27 33.79
C PRO A 163 10.98 -17.81 33.91
N PHE A 164 11.93 -17.05 33.40
CA PHE A 164 13.35 -17.33 33.48
C PHE A 164 14.08 -16.18 34.14
N ALA A 165 14.84 -16.47 35.18
CA ALA A 165 15.78 -15.53 35.78
C ALA A 165 17.01 -15.36 34.90
N VAL A 166 17.52 -14.13 34.80
CA VAL A 166 18.77 -13.77 34.13
C VAL A 166 19.78 -13.40 35.21
N LYS A 167 20.94 -14.06 35.23
CA LYS A 167 21.98 -13.81 36.22
C LYS A 167 23.32 -13.57 35.53
N ALA A 168 24.10 -12.65 36.10
CA ALA A 168 25.52 -12.47 35.78
C ALA A 168 26.40 -13.17 36.80
N SER A 169 27.54 -13.70 36.37
CA SER A 169 28.57 -14.23 37.20
C SER A 169 29.97 -13.94 36.63
N ASN A 170 31.01 -14.27 37.36
CA ASN A 170 32.43 -14.03 37.01
C ASN A 170 32.87 -12.58 36.90
N ASN A 171 32.02 -11.63 37.28
CA ASN A 171 32.40 -10.20 37.30
C ASN A 171 31.64 -9.51 38.45
N GLU A 172 32.37 -9.11 39.48
CA GLU A 172 31.82 -8.47 40.67
C GLU A 172 31.25 -7.06 40.41
N PHE A 173 31.64 -6.45 39.29
CA PHE A 173 31.16 -5.13 38.87
C PHE A 173 29.94 -5.22 37.93
N VAL A 174 29.43 -6.41 37.66
CA VAL A 174 28.23 -6.62 36.83
C VAL A 174 27.10 -7.20 37.66
N LYS A 175 25.94 -6.59 37.55
CA LYS A 175 24.71 -7.01 38.24
C LYS A 175 23.55 -7.14 37.28
N THR A 176 22.47 -7.75 37.72
CA THR A 176 21.16 -7.67 37.06
C THR A 176 20.39 -6.47 37.55
N LEU A 177 19.73 -5.75 36.68
CA LEU A 177 18.87 -4.61 37.05
C LEU A 177 17.57 -5.13 37.66
N SER A 178 17.24 -4.65 38.88
CA SER A 178 15.98 -5.02 39.54
C SER A 178 14.76 -4.76 38.64
N GLY A 179 13.87 -5.74 38.58
CA GLY A 179 12.69 -5.69 37.70
C GLY A 179 12.96 -5.96 36.21
N LYS A 180 14.25 -6.09 35.81
CA LYS A 180 14.69 -6.53 34.48
C LYS A 180 15.63 -7.72 34.55
N ASP A 181 15.60 -8.44 35.64
CA ASP A 181 16.40 -9.61 35.94
C ASP A 181 15.72 -10.93 35.54
N TYR A 182 14.67 -10.82 34.73
CA TYR A 182 13.94 -11.95 34.22
C TYR A 182 13.33 -11.64 32.84
N PHE A 183 12.94 -12.68 32.15
CA PHE A 183 12.03 -12.64 30.97
C PHE A 183 11.06 -13.80 31.05
N VAL A 184 10.03 -13.76 30.19
CA VAL A 184 8.99 -14.76 30.15
C VAL A 184 8.93 -15.39 28.76
N VAL A 185 8.85 -16.72 28.69
CA VAL A 185 8.44 -17.41 27.46
C VAL A 185 6.93 -17.62 27.53
N ARG A 186 6.21 -17.00 26.62
CA ARG A 186 4.74 -17.07 26.54
C ARG A 186 4.33 -18.05 25.45
N ILE A 187 3.64 -19.12 25.84
CA ILE A 187 3.21 -20.21 24.98
C ILE A 187 1.67 -20.28 24.99
N TYR A 188 1.06 -20.35 23.83
CA TYR A 188 -0.39 -20.48 23.68
C TYR A 188 -0.72 -21.18 22.35
N PRO A 189 -1.89 -21.87 22.27
CA PRO A 189 -2.33 -22.46 21.01
C PRO A 189 -2.74 -21.37 20.01
N ALA A 190 -2.34 -21.51 18.78
CA ALA A 190 -2.70 -20.61 17.70
C ALA A 190 -2.79 -21.36 16.37
N ASN A 191 -3.63 -20.89 15.46
CA ASN A 191 -3.64 -21.39 14.09
C ASN A 191 -2.57 -20.68 13.27
N LEU A 192 -1.81 -21.46 12.51
CA LEU A 192 -0.99 -20.89 11.44
C LEU A 192 -1.93 -20.39 10.36
N THR A 193 -1.90 -19.10 10.10
CA THR A 193 -2.74 -18.45 9.10
C THR A 193 -1.90 -17.85 7.99
N PHE A 194 -2.50 -17.80 6.80
CA PHE A 194 -1.91 -17.15 5.64
C PHE A 194 -2.80 -16.03 5.16
N ASP A 195 -2.20 -14.96 4.68
CA ASP A 195 -2.92 -13.82 4.13
C ASP A 195 -2.17 -13.21 2.93
N THR A 196 -2.87 -12.38 2.17
CA THR A 196 -2.32 -11.62 1.06
C THR A 196 -2.97 -10.26 0.96
N ALA A 197 -2.16 -9.24 0.72
CA ALA A 197 -2.64 -7.91 0.33
C ALA A 197 -3.20 -7.91 -1.11
N ASN A 198 -2.83 -8.90 -1.92
CA ASN A 198 -3.21 -9.01 -3.34
C ASN A 198 -4.52 -9.81 -3.54
N LYS A 199 -5.55 -9.56 -2.75
CA LYS A 199 -6.87 -10.22 -2.92
C LYS A 199 -7.52 -9.90 -4.27
N LYS A 200 -7.17 -8.75 -4.85
CA LYS A 200 -7.57 -8.35 -6.20
C LYS A 200 -6.36 -7.78 -6.95
N VAL A 201 -6.01 -8.40 -8.06
CA VAL A 201 -4.99 -7.92 -8.99
C VAL A 201 -5.65 -7.48 -10.28
N ILE A 202 -5.33 -6.30 -10.76
CA ILE A 202 -5.84 -5.78 -12.03
C ILE A 202 -4.73 -5.79 -13.07
N LYS A 203 -5.03 -6.31 -14.24
CA LYS A 203 -4.19 -6.29 -15.44
C LYS A 203 -4.95 -5.60 -16.55
N GLU A 204 -4.37 -4.54 -17.09
CA GLU A 204 -4.96 -3.77 -18.18
C GLU A 204 -4.46 -4.32 -19.52
N ALA A 205 -5.40 -4.76 -20.35
CA ALA A 205 -5.16 -5.25 -21.70
C ALA A 205 -5.86 -4.34 -22.72
N THR A 206 -5.26 -4.23 -23.89
CA THR A 206 -5.82 -3.45 -25.01
C THR A 206 -6.32 -4.39 -26.07
N LEU A 207 -7.55 -4.22 -26.55
CA LEU A 207 -8.06 -4.93 -27.70
C LEU A 207 -7.53 -4.25 -28.97
N LYS A 208 -6.81 -5.02 -29.78
CA LYS A 208 -6.29 -4.59 -31.07
C LYS A 208 -6.63 -5.62 -32.13
N ASP A 209 -7.25 -5.19 -33.21
CA ASP A 209 -7.68 -6.08 -34.30
C ASP A 209 -8.52 -7.28 -33.79
N GLY A 210 -9.39 -7.03 -32.81
CA GLY A 210 -10.26 -8.05 -32.20
C GLY A 210 -9.53 -9.06 -31.30
N LYS A 211 -8.29 -8.77 -30.85
CA LYS A 211 -7.51 -9.61 -29.95
C LYS A 211 -6.94 -8.80 -28.80
N ALA A 212 -7.03 -9.31 -27.58
CA ALA A 212 -6.44 -8.64 -26.44
C ALA A 212 -4.91 -8.77 -26.44
N GLU A 213 -4.22 -7.67 -26.20
CA GLU A 213 -2.79 -7.58 -25.99
C GLU A 213 -2.50 -7.10 -24.57
N LEU A 214 -1.55 -7.72 -23.90
CA LEU A 214 -1.13 -7.38 -22.53
C LEU A 214 0.39 -7.27 -22.46
N THR A 215 0.89 -6.11 -22.07
CA THR A 215 2.33 -5.85 -21.99
C THR A 215 2.97 -6.54 -20.79
N ASN A 216 2.36 -6.42 -19.60
CA ASN A 216 2.86 -7.05 -18.38
C ASN A 216 2.04 -8.30 -18.04
N LYS A 217 2.50 -9.44 -18.48
CA LYS A 217 1.83 -10.74 -18.31
C LYS A 217 2.11 -11.43 -16.97
N VAL A 218 3.12 -10.98 -16.21
CA VAL A 218 3.48 -11.61 -14.93
C VAL A 218 2.53 -11.20 -13.84
N VAL A 219 2.01 -12.16 -13.10
CA VAL A 219 1.19 -11.97 -11.89
C VAL A 219 2.00 -12.45 -10.69
N ASN A 220 2.15 -11.60 -9.70
CA ASN A 220 2.82 -11.88 -8.44
C ASN A 220 1.83 -11.69 -7.30
N ILE A 221 1.67 -12.74 -6.48
CA ILE A 221 0.83 -12.73 -5.29
C ILE A 221 1.75 -12.88 -4.08
N ALA A 222 1.94 -11.79 -3.37
CA ALA A 222 2.70 -11.78 -2.13
C ALA A 222 1.87 -12.40 -1.02
N ILE A 223 2.43 -13.38 -0.33
CA ILE A 223 1.76 -14.12 0.75
C ILE A 223 2.58 -13.97 2.02
N THR A 224 1.88 -13.77 3.13
CA THR A 224 2.45 -13.74 4.46
C THR A 224 1.85 -14.85 5.31
N SER A 225 2.62 -15.39 6.25
CA SER A 225 2.10 -16.26 7.31
C SER A 225 2.20 -15.58 8.67
N SER A 226 1.36 -16.01 9.60
CA SER A 226 1.36 -15.49 10.97
C SER A 226 2.65 -15.82 11.72
N ASP A 227 3.34 -16.89 11.35
CA ASP A 227 4.62 -17.32 11.91
C ASP A 227 5.39 -18.18 10.92
N ALA A 228 6.68 -18.40 11.20
CA ALA A 228 7.52 -19.35 10.48
C ALA A 228 7.42 -20.75 11.10
N VAL A 229 7.41 -21.79 10.27
CA VAL A 229 7.39 -23.18 10.71
C VAL A 229 8.51 -23.99 10.05
N GLY A 230 9.09 -24.91 10.80
CA GLY A 230 10.12 -25.82 10.28
C GLY A 230 9.57 -26.92 9.37
N THR A 231 8.25 -27.08 9.30
CA THR A 231 7.59 -28.05 8.41
C THR A 231 7.72 -27.59 6.96
N PRO A 232 8.11 -28.47 6.04
CA PRO A 232 8.05 -28.18 4.62
C PRO A 232 6.61 -27.95 4.17
N ILE A 233 6.26 -26.70 3.91
CA ILE A 233 4.98 -26.26 3.37
C ILE A 233 5.26 -25.47 2.11
N SER A 234 4.60 -25.83 1.00
CA SER A 234 4.63 -25.03 -0.21
C SER A 234 3.27 -24.37 -0.44
N LEU A 235 3.24 -23.10 -0.76
CA LEU A 235 2.01 -22.39 -1.13
C LEU A 235 1.89 -22.25 -2.64
N GLY A 236 0.66 -22.38 -3.13
CA GLY A 236 0.32 -22.24 -4.54
C GLY A 236 -1.11 -21.75 -4.71
N LEU A 237 -1.46 -21.45 -5.94
CA LEU A 237 -2.81 -21.04 -6.32
C LEU A 237 -3.47 -22.16 -7.12
N GLU A 238 -4.74 -22.42 -6.85
CA GLU A 238 -5.58 -23.31 -7.62
C GLU A 238 -6.78 -22.53 -8.16
N ARG A 239 -6.96 -22.57 -9.50
CA ARG A 239 -8.10 -21.92 -10.11
C ARG A 239 -9.39 -22.64 -9.73
N ASP A 240 -10.39 -21.87 -9.29
CA ASP A 240 -11.72 -22.40 -8.96
C ASP A 240 -12.81 -21.44 -9.41
N ASN A 241 -13.42 -21.78 -10.54
CA ASN A 241 -14.44 -20.97 -11.17
C ASN A 241 -15.73 -20.83 -10.36
N SER A 242 -15.95 -21.70 -9.36
CA SER A 242 -17.13 -21.64 -8.47
C SER A 242 -17.07 -20.45 -7.48
N LEU A 243 -15.90 -19.83 -7.31
CA LEU A 243 -15.69 -18.73 -6.35
C LEU A 243 -16.27 -17.39 -6.81
N ILE A 244 -16.71 -17.28 -8.06
CA ILE A 244 -17.41 -16.08 -8.55
C ILE A 244 -18.81 -16.43 -9.01
N THR A 245 -19.76 -15.55 -8.66
CA THR A 245 -21.17 -15.65 -9.06
C THR A 245 -21.55 -14.60 -10.11
N THR A 246 -20.70 -13.58 -10.32
CA THR A 246 -20.91 -12.46 -11.22
C THR A 246 -19.64 -12.12 -11.98
N GLY A 247 -19.77 -11.65 -13.21
CA GLY A 247 -18.67 -11.30 -14.10
C GLY A 247 -18.37 -12.38 -15.15
N THR A 248 -17.50 -12.08 -16.08
CA THR A 248 -17.09 -12.98 -17.16
C THR A 248 -15.84 -13.73 -16.74
N LEU A 249 -15.90 -15.06 -16.75
CA LEU A 249 -14.72 -15.89 -16.52
C LEU A 249 -13.73 -15.74 -17.67
N ALA A 250 -12.46 -15.55 -17.34
CA ALA A 250 -11.41 -15.62 -18.35
C ALA A 250 -11.31 -17.04 -18.94
N PRO A 251 -10.93 -17.21 -20.23
CA PRO A 251 -10.66 -18.53 -20.80
C PRO A 251 -9.71 -19.35 -19.93
N GLU A 252 -9.89 -20.66 -19.87
CA GLU A 252 -9.09 -21.50 -18.96
C GLU A 252 -7.62 -21.52 -19.29
N ASN A 253 -7.29 -21.46 -20.58
CA ASN A 253 -5.92 -21.49 -21.08
C ASN A 253 -5.13 -20.19 -20.95
N VAL A 254 -5.71 -19.14 -20.30
CA VAL A 254 -4.99 -17.87 -20.06
C VAL A 254 -4.05 -17.93 -18.85
N VAL A 255 -4.14 -18.98 -18.05
CA VAL A 255 -3.25 -19.17 -16.89
C VAL A 255 -2.11 -20.11 -17.28
N GLY A 256 -0.89 -19.60 -17.18
CA GLY A 256 0.31 -20.42 -17.34
C GLY A 256 0.64 -21.25 -16.10
N THR A 257 1.79 -21.88 -16.10
CA THR A 257 2.27 -22.65 -14.95
C THR A 257 2.38 -21.78 -13.71
N ILE A 258 1.76 -22.23 -12.61
CA ILE A 258 1.82 -21.55 -11.32
C ILE A 258 3.00 -22.14 -10.54
N ASN A 259 3.97 -21.30 -10.20
CA ASN A 259 5.12 -21.70 -9.40
C ASN A 259 4.74 -21.65 -7.93
N LYS A 260 4.83 -22.81 -7.25
CA LYS A 260 4.67 -22.89 -5.80
C LYS A 260 5.86 -22.23 -5.12
N VAL A 261 5.62 -21.65 -3.94
CA VAL A 261 6.66 -21.04 -3.11
C VAL A 261 6.83 -21.81 -1.81
N ASP A 262 8.08 -22.10 -1.44
CA ASP A 262 8.43 -22.75 -0.18
C ASP A 262 8.34 -21.77 0.99
N PHE A 263 7.64 -22.19 2.05
CA PHE A 263 7.42 -21.45 3.29
C PHE A 263 8.13 -22.08 4.50
N LYS A 264 8.96 -23.10 4.30
CA LYS A 264 9.77 -23.62 5.40
C LYS A 264 10.67 -22.51 5.97
N ASP A 265 10.58 -22.28 7.26
CA ASP A 265 11.33 -21.25 8.02
C ASP A 265 11.15 -19.82 7.51
N LYS A 266 10.02 -19.53 6.85
CA LYS A 266 9.71 -18.21 6.28
C LYS A 266 8.32 -17.75 6.70
N THR A 267 8.17 -16.42 6.78
CA THR A 267 6.89 -15.75 7.02
C THR A 267 6.40 -14.96 5.78
N TYR A 268 7.17 -14.99 4.70
CA TYR A 268 6.87 -14.28 3.47
C TYR A 268 7.32 -15.08 2.25
N GLY A 269 6.52 -14.99 1.18
CA GLY A 269 6.86 -15.58 -0.11
C GLY A 269 5.98 -14.98 -1.21
N THR A 270 6.31 -15.28 -2.47
CA THR A 270 5.56 -14.81 -3.63
C THR A 270 5.25 -15.98 -4.56
N VAL A 271 3.96 -16.25 -4.74
CA VAL A 271 3.49 -17.15 -5.81
C VAL A 271 3.40 -16.35 -7.09
N SER A 272 4.00 -16.85 -8.16
CA SER A 272 4.03 -16.17 -9.45
C SER A 272 3.59 -17.09 -10.59
N PHE A 273 2.95 -16.48 -11.60
CA PHE A 273 2.64 -17.13 -12.87
C PHE A 273 2.56 -16.10 -13.99
N THR A 274 2.55 -16.57 -15.23
CA THR A 274 2.44 -15.72 -16.41
C THR A 274 1.08 -15.92 -17.06
N LEU A 275 0.40 -14.84 -17.40
CA LEU A 275 -0.77 -14.88 -18.26
C LEU A 275 -0.33 -15.18 -19.70
N GLN A 276 -1.00 -16.10 -20.35
CA GLN A 276 -0.72 -16.56 -21.70
C GLN A 276 -2.01 -16.58 -22.52
N ASN A 277 -1.90 -16.75 -23.84
CA ASN A 277 -3.06 -16.85 -24.74
C ASN A 277 -4.11 -15.76 -24.54
N ILE A 278 -3.68 -14.56 -24.15
CA ILE A 278 -4.56 -13.41 -23.90
C ILE A 278 -5.31 -13.01 -25.17
N GLU A 279 -4.73 -13.26 -26.32
CA GLU A 279 -5.34 -13.07 -27.66
C GLU A 279 -6.63 -13.87 -27.87
N ASN A 280 -6.93 -14.87 -27.02
CA ASN A 280 -8.20 -15.58 -27.04
C ASN A 280 -9.36 -14.74 -26.44
N ILE A 281 -9.05 -13.63 -25.79
CA ILE A 281 -10.04 -12.64 -25.38
C ILE A 281 -10.25 -11.68 -26.55
N THR A 282 -11.45 -11.71 -27.11
CA THR A 282 -11.79 -11.01 -28.36
C THR A 282 -12.77 -9.87 -28.20
N THR A 283 -13.26 -9.62 -26.98
CA THR A 283 -14.22 -8.55 -26.69
C THR A 283 -13.78 -7.72 -25.49
N GLU A 284 -14.24 -6.48 -25.45
CA GLU A 284 -14.06 -5.60 -24.30
C GLU A 284 -14.76 -6.17 -23.06
N GLY A 285 -14.22 -5.87 -21.89
CA GLY A 285 -14.83 -6.25 -20.63
C GLY A 285 -13.83 -6.59 -19.54
N THR A 286 -14.33 -6.97 -18.39
CA THR A 286 -13.54 -7.46 -17.28
C THR A 286 -13.65 -8.98 -17.20
N TYR A 287 -12.53 -9.65 -17.38
CA TYR A 287 -12.40 -11.09 -17.30
C TYR A 287 -11.75 -11.48 -15.99
N VAL A 288 -12.37 -12.38 -15.24
CA VAL A 288 -11.95 -12.73 -13.89
C VAL A 288 -11.36 -14.13 -13.86
N ILE A 289 -10.22 -14.27 -13.19
CA ILE A 289 -9.60 -15.55 -12.88
C ILE A 289 -9.61 -15.68 -11.35
N PRO A 290 -10.48 -16.53 -10.79
CA PRO A 290 -10.56 -16.76 -9.37
C PRO A 290 -9.62 -17.88 -8.93
N PHE A 291 -8.94 -17.68 -7.79
CA PHE A 291 -8.03 -18.65 -7.21
C PHE A 291 -8.33 -18.89 -5.73
N LYS A 292 -8.12 -20.16 -5.32
CA LYS A 292 -7.91 -20.54 -3.93
C LYS A 292 -6.43 -20.45 -3.61
N LEU A 293 -6.09 -20.02 -2.40
CA LEU A 293 -4.75 -20.21 -1.86
C LEU A 293 -4.68 -21.58 -1.21
N MET A 294 -3.73 -22.38 -1.65
CA MET A 294 -3.53 -23.76 -1.21
C MET A 294 -2.17 -23.91 -0.54
N ALA A 295 -2.14 -24.59 0.60
CA ALA A 295 -0.92 -25.12 1.19
C ALA A 295 -0.77 -26.60 0.81
N TYR A 296 0.42 -26.99 0.42
CA TYR A 296 0.76 -28.37 0.04
C TYR A 296 1.78 -28.94 1.01
N ASP A 297 1.52 -30.15 1.47
CA ASP A 297 2.44 -30.92 2.29
C ASP A 297 3.57 -31.53 1.45
N ALA A 298 4.47 -32.27 2.12
CA ALA A 298 5.59 -32.96 1.45
C ALA A 298 5.13 -34.05 0.47
N SER A 299 3.92 -34.59 0.60
CA SER A 299 3.32 -35.55 -0.32
C SER A 299 2.60 -34.91 -1.50
N GLY A 300 2.49 -33.59 -1.48
CA GLY A 300 1.82 -32.81 -2.53
C GLY A 300 0.31 -32.68 -2.37
N ILE A 301 -0.25 -33.14 -1.23
CA ILE A 301 -1.67 -32.98 -0.92
C ILE A 301 -1.92 -31.50 -0.56
N GLY A 302 -2.91 -30.88 -1.22
CA GLY A 302 -3.25 -29.49 -1.03
C GLY A 302 -4.44 -29.29 -0.09
N HIS A 303 -4.33 -28.29 0.78
CA HIS A 303 -5.39 -27.84 1.68
C HIS A 303 -5.65 -26.36 1.47
N LYS A 304 -6.93 -25.95 1.40
CA LYS A 304 -7.30 -24.53 1.31
C LYS A 304 -6.92 -23.83 2.60
N VAL A 305 -6.20 -22.71 2.50
CA VAL A 305 -5.69 -22.00 3.67
C VAL A 305 -6.12 -20.54 3.76
N LEU A 306 -6.88 -20.04 2.79
CA LEU A 306 -7.46 -18.70 2.81
C LEU A 306 -8.91 -18.77 2.33
N GLU A 307 -9.84 -18.29 3.15
CA GLU A 307 -11.26 -18.29 2.81
C GLU A 307 -11.63 -17.30 1.69
N THR A 308 -11.02 -16.12 1.71
CA THR A 308 -11.25 -15.09 0.70
C THR A 308 -10.56 -15.47 -0.62
N PRO A 309 -11.29 -15.49 -1.75
CA PRO A 309 -10.67 -15.78 -3.04
C PRO A 309 -9.69 -14.68 -3.45
N ILE A 310 -8.68 -15.08 -4.22
CA ILE A 310 -7.77 -14.17 -4.90
C ILE A 310 -8.25 -14.01 -6.32
N LEU A 311 -8.57 -12.77 -6.73
CA LEU A 311 -9.13 -12.47 -8.04
C LEU A 311 -8.09 -11.77 -8.91
N VAL A 312 -7.78 -12.33 -10.06
CA VAL A 312 -7.01 -11.64 -11.09
C VAL A 312 -7.97 -11.17 -12.19
N ASN A 313 -8.12 -9.87 -12.31
CA ASN A 313 -9.02 -9.23 -13.25
C ASN A 313 -8.22 -8.73 -14.47
N ILE A 314 -8.55 -9.20 -15.64
CA ILE A 314 -8.03 -8.68 -16.91
C ILE A 314 -9.08 -7.70 -17.44
N GLN A 315 -8.76 -6.40 -17.38
CA GLN A 315 -9.60 -5.34 -17.93
C GLN A 315 -9.19 -5.11 -19.38
N VAL A 316 -10.03 -5.57 -20.30
CA VAL A 316 -9.81 -5.42 -21.73
C VAL A 316 -10.59 -4.22 -22.22
N THR A 317 -9.88 -3.22 -22.70
CA THR A 317 -10.47 -2.02 -23.32
C THR A 317 -9.99 -1.93 -24.76
N GLU A 318 -10.89 -1.62 -25.66
CA GLU A 318 -10.49 -1.31 -27.02
C GLU A 318 -9.60 -0.04 -26.97
N LYS A 319 -8.53 0.00 -27.79
CA LYS A 319 -7.64 1.15 -27.85
C LYS A 319 -8.42 2.32 -28.47
N GLY A 320 -9.20 2.97 -27.64
CA GLY A 320 -10.16 3.97 -28.10
C GLY A 320 -9.68 5.38 -27.88
N ILE A 321 -9.38 5.72 -26.61
CA ILE A 321 -9.07 7.09 -26.24
C ILE A 321 -7.68 7.11 -25.61
N PRO A 322 -6.68 7.73 -26.24
CA PRO A 322 -5.35 7.91 -25.66
C PRO A 322 -5.40 8.64 -24.31
N ASP A 323 -4.55 8.26 -23.36
CA ASP A 323 -4.40 8.97 -22.08
C ASP A 323 -3.75 10.35 -22.27
N THR A 324 -2.93 10.48 -23.31
CA THR A 324 -2.31 11.73 -23.75
C THR A 324 -2.34 11.81 -25.25
N ASN A 325 -2.73 12.95 -25.78
CA ASN A 325 -2.77 13.22 -27.21
C ASN A 325 -2.37 14.67 -27.51
N LYS A 326 -2.22 15.00 -28.77
CA LYS A 326 -1.99 16.37 -29.27
C LYS A 326 -2.91 16.64 -30.43
N VAL A 327 -3.31 17.88 -30.55
CA VAL A 327 -3.99 18.43 -31.72
C VAL A 327 -2.98 19.16 -32.57
N ILE A 328 -2.89 18.80 -33.84
CA ILE A 328 -1.90 19.32 -34.79
C ILE A 328 -2.65 19.88 -36.00
N GLU A 329 -2.33 21.09 -36.40
CA GLU A 329 -2.84 21.68 -37.64
C GLU A 329 -2.19 20.99 -38.85
N ILE A 330 -3.01 20.72 -39.87
CA ILE A 330 -2.57 20.22 -41.17
C ILE A 330 -3.13 21.08 -42.30
N ASN A 331 -2.45 21.09 -43.44
CA ASN A 331 -2.84 21.95 -44.57
C ASN A 331 -4.13 21.51 -45.25
N SER A 332 -4.39 20.23 -45.35
CA SER A 332 -5.59 19.64 -45.98
C SER A 332 -5.80 18.19 -45.60
N TYR A 333 -6.97 17.68 -45.86
CA TYR A 333 -7.30 16.27 -45.76
C TYR A 333 -8.04 15.81 -47.01
N SER A 334 -7.63 14.68 -47.58
CA SER A 334 -8.19 14.13 -48.85
C SER A 334 -8.91 12.79 -48.66
N GLY A 335 -9.03 12.29 -47.41
CA GLY A 335 -9.72 11.06 -47.08
C GLY A 335 -11.25 11.25 -46.94
N PRO A 336 -11.96 10.18 -46.58
CA PRO A 336 -13.41 10.25 -46.34
C PRO A 336 -13.71 10.98 -45.03
N PHE A 337 -14.79 11.77 -45.05
CA PHE A 337 -15.39 12.36 -43.87
C PHE A 337 -16.44 11.43 -43.27
N ILE A 338 -16.66 11.57 -41.96
CA ILE A 338 -17.72 10.88 -41.25
C ILE A 338 -19.06 11.51 -41.67
N GLU A 339 -20.02 10.68 -42.09
CA GLU A 339 -21.35 11.15 -42.53
C GLU A 339 -22.03 11.97 -41.42
N ASN A 340 -22.63 13.13 -41.80
CA ASN A 340 -23.32 14.04 -40.87
C ASN A 340 -24.47 13.37 -40.09
N SER A 341 -25.04 12.29 -40.63
CA SER A 341 -26.07 11.47 -39.98
C SER A 341 -25.54 10.69 -38.77
N LYS A 342 -24.24 10.41 -38.68
CA LYS A 342 -23.61 9.54 -37.69
C LYS A 342 -23.28 10.23 -36.36
N TYR A 343 -23.47 11.53 -36.27
CA TYR A 343 -23.24 12.29 -35.04
C TYR A 343 -24.27 13.41 -34.86
N SER A 344 -24.36 13.89 -33.64
CA SER A 344 -25.16 15.04 -33.22
C SER A 344 -24.41 15.97 -32.35
N PHE A 345 -24.78 17.25 -32.38
CA PHE A 345 -24.22 18.28 -31.53
C PHE A 345 -25.19 18.73 -30.45
N THR A 346 -24.66 19.01 -29.27
CA THR A 346 -25.30 19.79 -28.20
C THR A 346 -24.33 20.83 -27.67
N SER A 347 -24.84 21.95 -27.17
CA SER A 347 -24.02 23.01 -26.59
C SER A 347 -24.75 23.67 -25.43
N ASN A 348 -23.99 24.23 -24.50
CA ASN A 348 -24.50 25.13 -23.47
C ASN A 348 -24.76 26.54 -24.01
N TYR A 349 -24.41 26.82 -25.26
CA TYR A 349 -24.60 28.14 -25.91
C TYR A 349 -25.21 27.99 -27.33
N ALA A 350 -26.19 28.82 -27.66
CA ALA A 350 -26.84 28.90 -28.97
C ALA A 350 -27.26 27.57 -29.57
N ALA A 351 -27.73 26.62 -28.74
CA ALA A 351 -28.04 25.23 -29.13
C ALA A 351 -29.04 25.12 -30.27
N GLY A 352 -29.95 26.08 -30.41
CA GLY A 352 -30.94 26.12 -31.49
C GLY A 352 -30.37 26.34 -32.91
N HIS A 353 -29.11 26.70 -33.03
CA HIS A 353 -28.42 27.00 -34.29
C HIS A 353 -27.42 25.88 -34.71
N LEU A 354 -27.22 24.86 -33.88
CA LEU A 354 -26.24 23.79 -34.13
C LEU A 354 -26.48 22.94 -35.37
N TYR A 355 -27.72 22.90 -35.86
CA TYR A 355 -28.02 22.19 -37.11
C TYR A 355 -27.29 22.79 -38.32
N LYS A 356 -26.96 24.10 -38.28
CA LYS A 356 -26.32 24.85 -39.36
C LYS A 356 -24.84 24.43 -39.58
N ILE A 357 -24.14 23.96 -38.55
CA ILE A 357 -22.74 23.56 -38.67
C ILE A 357 -22.57 22.11 -39.19
N LYS A 358 -23.63 21.47 -39.63
CA LYS A 358 -23.60 20.14 -40.21
C LYS A 358 -24.61 19.93 -41.34
N ASP A 359 -25.10 20.99 -41.93
CA ASP A 359 -26.11 20.91 -43.02
C ASP A 359 -25.48 20.71 -44.41
N GLY A 360 -24.15 20.70 -44.50
CA GLY A 360 -23.41 20.47 -45.72
C GLY A 360 -23.24 21.71 -46.58
N THR A 361 -23.53 22.90 -46.03
CA THR A 361 -23.43 24.15 -46.78
C THR A 361 -22.92 25.29 -45.91
N THR A 362 -22.07 26.12 -46.49
CA THR A 362 -21.57 27.35 -45.85
C THR A 362 -22.51 28.56 -46.14
N LEU A 363 -23.62 28.34 -46.88
CA LEU A 363 -24.48 29.42 -47.34
C LEU A 363 -25.70 29.70 -46.46
N THR A 364 -26.11 28.74 -45.63
CA THR A 364 -27.37 28.79 -44.88
C THR A 364 -27.25 29.41 -43.47
N GLY A 365 -26.06 29.81 -43.08
CA GLY A 365 -25.80 30.48 -41.81
C GLY A 365 -24.72 29.78 -41.01
N ASN A 366 -24.62 30.17 -39.74
CA ASN A 366 -23.52 29.82 -38.88
C ASN A 366 -24.01 29.51 -37.46
N TRP A 367 -23.14 28.86 -36.71
CA TRP A 367 -23.20 28.84 -35.26
C TRP A 367 -22.24 29.89 -34.70
N TRP A 368 -22.85 30.90 -34.13
CA TRP A 368 -22.17 32.08 -33.67
C TRP A 368 -21.91 32.01 -32.17
N ILE A 369 -20.67 32.21 -31.75
CA ILE A 369 -20.22 32.16 -30.37
C ILE A 369 -19.74 33.57 -29.99
N ASP A 370 -20.40 34.16 -28.99
CA ASP A 370 -19.92 35.34 -28.31
C ASP A 370 -18.93 34.92 -27.23
N THR A 371 -17.66 35.25 -27.39
CA THR A 371 -16.61 34.87 -26.44
C THR A 371 -16.55 35.78 -25.21
N TYR A 372 -17.28 36.91 -25.24
CA TYR A 372 -17.50 37.79 -24.11
C TYR A 372 -18.66 37.32 -23.23
N LEU A 373 -18.62 36.06 -22.81
CA LEU A 373 -19.63 35.53 -21.92
C LEU A 373 -19.50 36.18 -20.54
N GLU A 374 -20.59 36.77 -20.05
CA GLU A 374 -20.67 37.28 -18.70
C GLU A 374 -20.33 36.17 -17.69
N ASN A 375 -19.57 36.47 -16.64
CA ASN A 375 -19.28 35.58 -15.54
C ASN A 375 -18.39 34.36 -15.84
N ASN A 376 -17.38 34.44 -16.68
CA ASN A 376 -16.45 33.31 -16.99
C ASN A 376 -17.15 32.06 -17.51
N GLN A 377 -18.26 32.15 -18.19
CA GLN A 377 -18.90 31.00 -18.80
C GLN A 377 -18.07 30.50 -19.97
N THR A 378 -17.82 29.19 -19.98
CA THR A 378 -17.09 28.51 -21.05
C THR A 378 -18.08 27.95 -22.05
N VAL A 379 -17.92 28.26 -23.34
CA VAL A 379 -18.67 27.58 -24.40
C VAL A 379 -18.13 26.16 -24.57
N THR A 380 -19.05 25.22 -24.59
CA THR A 380 -18.74 23.81 -24.75
C THR A 380 -19.64 23.20 -25.81
N LEU A 381 -19.02 22.58 -26.81
CA LEU A 381 -19.69 21.82 -27.86
C LEU A 381 -19.49 20.33 -27.59
N TRP A 382 -20.56 19.61 -27.33
CA TRP A 382 -20.58 18.15 -27.24
C TRP A 382 -20.95 17.55 -28.57
N THR A 383 -20.13 16.60 -29.04
CA THR A 383 -20.46 15.74 -30.15
C THR A 383 -20.78 14.35 -29.62
N THR A 384 -21.92 13.79 -29.99
CA THR A 384 -22.29 12.43 -29.67
C THR A 384 -22.38 11.64 -30.97
N PHE A 385 -21.53 10.58 -31.09
CA PHE A 385 -21.59 9.63 -32.21
C PHE A 385 -22.58 8.51 -31.89
N GLU A 386 -23.25 7.99 -32.91
CA GLU A 386 -24.18 6.85 -32.76
C GLU A 386 -23.54 5.64 -32.12
N THR A 387 -22.31 5.35 -32.53
CA THR A 387 -21.44 4.29 -31.97
C THR A 387 -20.03 4.85 -31.76
N PRO A 388 -19.20 4.23 -30.92
CA PRO A 388 -17.80 4.65 -30.81
C PRO A 388 -17.13 4.67 -32.18
N THR A 389 -16.75 5.85 -32.65
CA THR A 389 -16.26 6.12 -34.02
C THR A 389 -14.80 6.56 -33.97
N VAL A 390 -14.00 6.10 -34.91
CA VAL A 390 -12.60 6.52 -35.05
C VAL A 390 -12.56 7.90 -35.67
N ILE A 391 -11.92 8.85 -34.98
CA ILE A 391 -11.76 10.23 -35.42
C ILE A 391 -10.25 10.48 -35.57
N ASN A 392 -9.82 10.85 -36.78
CA ASN A 392 -8.43 11.27 -37.03
C ASN A 392 -8.27 12.77 -36.86
N GLY A 393 -9.33 13.54 -37.09
CA GLY A 393 -9.29 14.99 -37.00
C GLY A 393 -10.63 15.64 -37.25
N ILE A 394 -10.59 16.98 -37.29
CA ILE A 394 -11.73 17.88 -37.43
C ILE A 394 -11.43 18.87 -38.55
N LYS A 395 -12.37 19.09 -39.44
CA LYS A 395 -12.38 20.22 -40.35
C LYS A 395 -13.37 21.25 -39.83
N ILE A 396 -12.94 22.49 -39.73
CA ILE A 396 -13.78 23.63 -39.33
C ILE A 396 -13.78 24.63 -40.48
N THR A 397 -14.94 24.96 -41.02
CA THR A 397 -15.13 26.06 -41.94
C THR A 397 -15.71 27.22 -41.16
N GLN A 398 -15.08 28.38 -41.21
CA GLN A 398 -15.38 29.52 -40.37
C GLN A 398 -15.47 30.84 -41.20
N GLU A 399 -16.00 31.90 -40.61
CA GLU A 399 -16.12 33.20 -41.23
C GLU A 399 -14.75 33.82 -41.58
N THR A 400 -14.80 34.84 -42.42
CA THR A 400 -13.63 35.68 -42.77
C THR A 400 -13.14 36.50 -41.59
N GLU A 401 -12.22 37.39 -41.81
CA GLU A 401 -11.44 38.16 -40.83
C GLU A 401 -12.21 38.59 -39.55
N GLY A 402 -11.56 38.39 -38.41
CA GLY A 402 -12.00 38.88 -37.09
C GLY A 402 -12.89 37.92 -36.27
N LYS A 403 -13.44 36.86 -36.87
CA LYS A 403 -14.39 35.94 -36.21
C LYS A 403 -13.96 34.50 -36.28
N ARG A 404 -12.70 34.23 -36.07
CA ARG A 404 -12.07 32.92 -36.26
C ARG A 404 -11.66 32.28 -34.94
N ILE A 405 -11.65 30.94 -34.96
CA ILE A 405 -11.12 30.17 -33.84
C ILE A 405 -9.59 30.31 -33.82
N GLU A 406 -9.07 30.77 -32.70
CA GLU A 406 -7.63 30.74 -32.41
C GLU A 406 -7.25 29.55 -31.53
N GLY A 407 -8.18 28.97 -30.84
CA GLY A 407 -7.88 27.83 -30.01
C GLY A 407 -9.10 27.15 -29.40
N PHE A 408 -8.91 25.91 -28.98
CA PHE A 408 -9.85 25.13 -28.20
C PHE A 408 -9.12 23.98 -27.50
N ILE A 409 -9.79 23.36 -26.54
CA ILE A 409 -9.34 22.14 -25.86
C ILE A 409 -10.31 21.01 -26.25
N ALA A 410 -9.75 19.85 -26.63
CA ALA A 410 -10.52 18.67 -26.93
C ALA A 410 -10.47 17.63 -25.80
N PHE A 411 -11.63 17.04 -25.48
CA PHE A 411 -11.77 15.93 -24.54
C PHE A 411 -12.62 14.82 -25.18
N ALA A 412 -12.30 13.56 -24.87
CA ALA A 412 -13.02 12.41 -25.39
C ALA A 412 -13.39 11.41 -24.30
N SER A 413 -14.52 10.72 -24.46
CA SER A 413 -14.98 9.63 -23.57
C SER A 413 -15.91 8.67 -24.31
N ASN A 414 -15.96 7.43 -23.84
CA ASN A 414 -16.99 6.46 -24.23
C ASN A 414 -18.14 6.38 -23.20
N ASP A 415 -18.06 7.15 -22.12
CA ASP A 415 -19.04 7.26 -21.05
C ASP A 415 -19.51 8.71 -20.91
N THR A 416 -20.75 8.92 -20.46
CA THR A 416 -21.34 10.23 -20.19
C THR A 416 -20.85 10.86 -18.87
N ASN A 417 -20.20 10.09 -18.01
CA ASN A 417 -19.62 10.61 -16.76
C ASN A 417 -18.47 11.58 -17.07
N LEU A 418 -18.58 12.84 -16.66
CA LEU A 418 -17.56 13.85 -16.89
C LEU A 418 -16.17 13.47 -16.38
N ALA A 419 -16.08 12.69 -15.32
CA ALA A 419 -14.80 12.21 -14.77
C ALA A 419 -14.09 11.19 -15.70
N SER A 420 -14.79 10.62 -16.68
CA SER A 420 -14.23 9.67 -17.66
C SER A 420 -13.61 10.35 -18.88
N PHE A 421 -13.81 11.66 -19.04
CA PHE A 421 -13.29 12.39 -20.20
C PHE A 421 -11.79 12.62 -20.07
N LYS A 422 -11.05 12.20 -21.11
CA LYS A 422 -9.61 12.37 -21.21
C LYS A 422 -9.28 13.52 -22.14
N SER A 423 -8.35 14.39 -21.73
CA SER A 423 -7.86 15.47 -22.60
C SER A 423 -7.16 14.89 -23.82
N GLN A 424 -7.54 15.37 -24.99
CA GLN A 424 -6.95 15.01 -26.28
C GLN A 424 -6.06 16.12 -26.83
N GLY A 425 -5.73 17.11 -26.00
CA GLY A 425 -4.86 18.22 -26.33
C GLY A 425 -5.59 19.54 -26.55
N ALA A 426 -4.81 20.58 -26.61
CA ALA A 426 -5.25 21.93 -26.96
C ALA A 426 -4.76 22.25 -28.38
N TYR A 427 -5.58 23.00 -29.08
CA TYR A 427 -5.25 23.60 -30.36
C TYR A 427 -5.02 25.09 -30.16
N THR A 428 -4.00 25.64 -30.79
CA THR A 428 -3.77 27.09 -30.93
C THR A 428 -3.38 27.36 -32.37
N LEU A 429 -4.08 28.27 -33.03
CA LEU A 429 -3.86 28.67 -34.42
C LEU A 429 -2.62 29.57 -34.51
N GLU A 430 -1.71 29.25 -35.41
CA GLU A 430 -0.56 30.09 -35.72
C GLU A 430 -0.84 31.11 -36.83
N ASP A 431 -1.72 30.76 -37.77
CA ASP A 431 -2.09 31.61 -38.94
C ASP A 431 -3.59 31.94 -38.91
N VAL A 432 -3.94 33.13 -38.48
CA VAL A 432 -5.31 33.64 -38.33
C VAL A 432 -6.02 33.92 -39.67
N SER A 433 -5.35 33.74 -40.82
CA SER A 433 -5.96 34.07 -42.12
C SER A 433 -6.83 32.94 -42.72
N LYS A 434 -6.90 31.77 -42.08
CA LYS A 434 -7.53 30.57 -42.66
C LYS A 434 -9.03 30.53 -42.45
N GLU A 435 -9.81 30.45 -43.53
CA GLU A 435 -11.26 30.18 -43.48
C GLU A 435 -11.59 28.72 -43.26
N VAL A 436 -10.70 27.84 -43.71
CA VAL A 436 -10.86 26.38 -43.53
C VAL A 436 -9.68 25.86 -42.72
N LEU A 437 -10.00 25.34 -41.55
CA LEU A 437 -9.05 24.81 -40.62
C LEU A 437 -9.15 23.28 -40.59
N TYR A 438 -8.02 22.61 -40.78
CA TYR A 438 -7.89 21.17 -40.57
C TYR A 438 -7.02 20.91 -39.35
N VAL A 439 -7.56 20.26 -38.34
CA VAL A 439 -6.83 19.83 -37.16
C VAL A 439 -6.87 18.32 -37.05
N LYS A 440 -5.72 17.72 -36.79
CA LYS A 440 -5.57 16.28 -36.67
C LYS A 440 -5.15 15.91 -35.26
N PHE A 441 -5.69 14.83 -34.74
CA PHE A 441 -5.16 14.19 -33.53
C PHE A 441 -3.89 13.42 -33.87
N GLU A 442 -2.81 13.62 -33.11
CA GLU A 442 -1.55 12.89 -33.32
C GLU A 442 -1.79 11.38 -33.29
N LYS A 443 -2.65 10.93 -32.38
CA LYS A 443 -3.13 9.55 -32.29
C LYS A 443 -4.64 9.53 -32.57
N PRO A 444 -5.14 8.69 -33.48
CA PRO A 444 -6.57 8.54 -33.72
C PRO A 444 -7.33 8.24 -32.42
N ILE A 445 -8.55 8.76 -32.29
CA ILE A 445 -9.39 8.61 -31.12
C ILE A 445 -10.60 7.78 -31.52
N LYS A 446 -10.85 6.63 -30.87
CA LYS A 446 -12.12 5.92 -30.99
C LYS A 446 -13.02 6.31 -29.82
N THR A 447 -14.01 7.16 -30.06
CA THR A 447 -14.83 7.73 -29.01
C THR A 447 -16.29 7.80 -29.39
N LYS A 448 -17.18 7.72 -28.41
CA LYS A 448 -18.60 8.01 -28.53
C LYS A 448 -18.92 9.48 -28.25
N TYR A 449 -18.15 10.13 -27.39
CA TYR A 449 -18.37 11.52 -27.00
C TYR A 449 -17.09 12.33 -27.18
N LEU A 450 -17.17 13.42 -27.93
CA LEU A 450 -16.09 14.39 -28.08
C LEU A 450 -16.58 15.76 -27.58
N ILE A 451 -15.80 16.40 -26.76
CA ILE A 451 -16.05 17.75 -26.25
C ILE A 451 -14.99 18.68 -26.83
N LEU A 452 -15.43 19.80 -27.42
CA LEU A 452 -14.60 20.96 -27.71
C LEU A 452 -15.02 22.08 -26.79
N THR A 453 -14.07 22.70 -26.11
CA THR A 453 -14.34 23.74 -25.12
C THR A 453 -13.20 24.77 -25.05
N TYR A 454 -13.38 25.86 -24.32
CA TYR A 454 -12.42 26.95 -24.22
C TYR A 454 -12.04 27.53 -25.58
N PHE A 455 -13.05 27.82 -26.40
CA PHE A 455 -12.82 28.50 -27.67
C PHE A 455 -12.20 29.87 -27.46
N GLN A 456 -11.18 30.18 -28.24
CA GLN A 456 -10.46 31.47 -28.22
C GLN A 456 -10.57 32.13 -29.58
N ASN A 457 -10.60 33.47 -29.60
CA ASN A 457 -10.57 34.33 -30.81
C ASN A 457 -9.51 35.41 -30.71
N SER A 458 -9.09 35.97 -31.87
CA SER A 458 -7.97 36.91 -31.95
C SER A 458 -8.31 38.35 -31.67
N GLU A 459 -9.38 38.87 -32.24
CA GLU A 459 -9.62 40.33 -32.24
C GLU A 459 -11.07 40.69 -31.94
N ASP A 460 -12.05 40.03 -32.51
CA ASP A 460 -13.46 40.18 -32.25
C ASP A 460 -13.97 39.22 -31.19
N GLN A 461 -14.91 39.65 -30.40
CA GLN A 461 -15.47 38.87 -29.28
C GLN A 461 -16.36 37.71 -29.76
N TYR A 462 -16.29 37.36 -31.04
CA TYR A 462 -17.20 36.41 -31.68
C TYR A 462 -16.44 35.38 -32.49
N ILE A 463 -16.97 34.16 -32.52
CA ILE A 463 -16.51 33.07 -33.40
C ILE A 463 -17.71 32.63 -34.21
N ASP A 464 -17.54 32.55 -35.54
CA ASP A 464 -18.56 32.11 -36.48
C ASP A 464 -18.12 30.83 -37.17
N ILE A 465 -18.76 29.68 -36.83
CA ILE A 465 -18.54 28.40 -37.47
C ILE A 465 -19.65 28.12 -38.45
N HIS A 466 -19.28 27.90 -39.71
CA HIS A 466 -20.22 27.53 -40.78
C HIS A 466 -20.42 26.02 -40.88
N GLU A 467 -19.33 25.24 -40.83
CA GLU A 467 -19.33 23.78 -40.88
C GLU A 467 -18.31 23.19 -39.94
N LEU A 468 -18.66 22.08 -39.29
CA LEU A 468 -17.76 21.28 -38.48
C LEU A 468 -17.95 19.80 -38.88
N GLU A 469 -16.89 19.24 -39.45
CA GLU A 469 -16.88 17.89 -40.01
C GLU A 469 -15.77 17.08 -39.37
N PHE A 470 -15.97 15.77 -39.20
CA PHE A 470 -15.00 14.84 -38.67
C PHE A 470 -14.44 13.92 -39.73
N PHE A 471 -13.15 13.55 -39.60
CA PHE A 471 -12.50 12.59 -40.50
C PHE A 471 -11.64 11.58 -39.77
#